data_548a897e811fe19bcf31a5b78f7c156e
#
_entry.id   548a897e811fe19bcf31a5b78f7c156e
#
_cell.length_a   1.000
_cell.length_b   1.000
_cell.length_c   1.000
_cell.angle_alpha   90.00
_cell.angle_beta   90.00
_cell.angle_gamma   90.00
#
_symmetry.space_group_name_H-M   'P 1'
#
loop_
_entity.id
_entity.type
_entity.pdbx_description
1 polymer ?
#
loop_
_entity_poly.entity_id
_entity_poly.type
_entity_poly.pdbx_seq_one_letter_code
_entity_poly.pdbx_strand_id
1 'polypeptide(L)'
;MDHDVIIALDFENREKTLAFLDLFQEEKPYVKIGMELFYAEGPSIVREIKARGHRIFLDLKLHDIPNTVKKAMHVLSTLDVDMTNLHAAGTIAMMEAAKEGLTRPDGSCATLLAVTQLTSTSEERMQQELLINASMPDTVKQYARNAKAAGLAGVV
;
A
#
# COMPACT_ATOMS: atom_id res chain seq x y z
N MET A 1 13.29 -14.64 -12.99
CA MET A 1 12.65 -13.53 -12.28
C MET A 1 12.76 -13.85 -10.81
N ASP A 2 13.52 -13.06 -10.07
CA ASP A 2 13.56 -13.20 -8.63
C ASP A 2 12.23 -12.69 -8.07
N HIS A 3 11.54 -13.54 -7.33
CA HIS A 3 10.30 -13.19 -6.67
C HIS A 3 10.63 -12.80 -5.22
N ASP A 4 10.32 -11.55 -4.84
CA ASP A 4 10.43 -11.12 -3.45
C ASP A 4 9.37 -11.82 -2.59
N VAL A 5 9.78 -12.37 -1.46
CA VAL A 5 8.86 -12.81 -0.41
C VAL A 5 8.67 -11.64 0.56
N ILE A 6 7.42 -11.27 0.82
CA ILE A 6 7.08 -10.18 1.76
C ILE A 6 6.41 -10.79 2.99
N ILE A 7 7.02 -10.61 4.16
CA ILE A 7 6.50 -11.12 5.43
C ILE A 7 5.55 -10.08 6.04
N ALA A 8 4.30 -10.46 6.29
CA ALA A 8 3.35 -9.59 6.96
C ALA A 8 3.65 -9.50 8.47
N LEU A 9 3.89 -8.28 8.96
CA LEU A 9 4.09 -7.99 10.37
C LEU A 9 2.73 -7.69 11.03
N ASP A 10 1.86 -8.71 11.06
CA ASP A 10 0.54 -8.61 11.65
C ASP A 10 0.62 -8.84 13.18
N PHE A 11 1.33 -7.94 13.85
CA PHE A 11 1.54 -7.92 15.30
C PHE A 11 0.84 -6.71 15.92
N GLU A 12 0.35 -6.89 17.13
CA GLU A 12 -0.43 -5.89 17.84
C GLU A 12 0.37 -4.70 18.38
N ASN A 13 1.72 -4.83 18.48
CA ASN A 13 2.57 -3.78 19.02
C ASN A 13 4.03 -3.89 18.56
N ARG A 14 4.80 -2.84 18.88
CA ARG A 14 6.23 -2.73 18.61
C ARG A 14 7.06 -3.86 19.19
N GLU A 15 6.84 -4.21 20.46
CA GLU A 15 7.66 -5.18 21.17
C GLU A 15 7.64 -6.54 20.48
N LYS A 16 6.45 -7.06 20.15
CA LYS A 16 6.30 -8.33 19.43
C LYS A 16 6.87 -8.25 18.02
N THR A 17 6.67 -7.12 17.34
CA THR A 17 7.22 -6.90 16.00
C THR A 17 8.74 -6.96 16.00
N LEU A 18 9.38 -6.24 16.92
CA LEU A 18 10.84 -6.18 16.98
C LEU A 18 11.44 -7.50 17.43
N ALA A 19 10.82 -8.18 18.41
CA ALA A 19 11.24 -9.52 18.83
C ALA A 19 11.21 -10.54 17.67
N PHE A 20 10.20 -10.44 16.80
CA PHE A 20 10.15 -11.26 15.58
C PHE A 20 11.30 -10.93 14.63
N LEU A 21 11.55 -9.64 14.39
CA LEU A 21 12.62 -9.19 13.48
C LEU A 21 14.01 -9.51 14.00
N ASP A 22 14.19 -9.60 15.31
CA ASP A 22 15.46 -9.97 15.95
C ASP A 22 15.85 -11.45 15.67
N LEU A 23 14.93 -12.29 15.18
CA LEU A 23 15.22 -13.63 14.71
C LEU A 23 16.05 -13.64 13.40
N PHE A 24 16.04 -12.56 12.64
CA PHE A 24 16.76 -12.41 11.38
C PHE A 24 18.06 -11.63 11.60
N GLN A 25 19.15 -12.32 11.89
CA GLN A 25 20.45 -11.72 12.24
C GLN A 25 21.16 -11.14 10.99
N GLU A 26 21.30 -11.95 9.96
CA GLU A 26 22.08 -11.65 8.76
C GLU A 26 21.20 -11.19 7.59
N GLU A 27 20.08 -11.87 7.37
CA GLU A 27 19.12 -11.52 6.32
C GLU A 27 18.17 -10.43 6.79
N LYS A 28 17.79 -9.54 5.87
CA LYS A 28 16.82 -8.48 6.11
C LYS A 28 15.61 -8.69 5.22
N PRO A 29 14.62 -9.53 5.65
CA PRO A 29 13.46 -9.81 4.83
C PRO A 29 12.71 -8.52 4.45
N TYR A 30 12.05 -8.54 3.29
CA TYR A 30 11.08 -7.54 2.92
C TYR A 30 9.83 -7.75 3.78
N VAL A 31 9.34 -6.69 4.41
CA VAL A 31 8.23 -6.79 5.36
C VAL A 31 7.07 -5.88 4.98
N LYS A 32 5.85 -6.29 5.37
CA LYS A 32 4.64 -5.50 5.22
C LYS A 32 4.18 -4.99 6.59
N ILE A 33 3.97 -3.68 6.69
CA ILE A 33 3.33 -3.05 7.85
C ILE A 33 1.89 -2.72 7.45
N GLY A 34 0.93 -3.37 8.10
CA GLY A 34 -0.49 -3.14 7.91
C GLY A 34 -1.05 -2.01 8.78
N MET A 35 -2.35 -1.78 8.65
CA MET A 35 -3.06 -0.70 9.38
C MET A 35 -2.99 -0.88 10.89
N GLU A 36 -3.14 -2.10 11.41
CA GLU A 36 -3.13 -2.36 12.86
C GLU A 36 -1.84 -1.85 13.50
N LEU A 37 -0.70 -2.36 13.08
CA LEU A 37 0.60 -1.97 13.62
C LEU A 37 0.91 -0.48 13.38
N PHE A 38 0.56 0.04 12.19
CA PHE A 38 0.80 1.45 11.88
C PHE A 38 -0.03 2.39 12.74
N TYR A 39 -1.30 2.10 12.97
CA TYR A 39 -2.16 2.93 13.83
C TYR A 39 -1.84 2.79 15.32
N ALA A 40 -1.36 1.63 15.75
CA ALA A 40 -0.91 1.44 17.13
C ALA A 40 0.38 2.21 17.44
N GLU A 41 1.36 2.22 16.53
CA GLU A 41 2.73 2.67 16.79
C GLU A 41 3.12 3.95 16.03
N GLY A 42 2.31 4.35 15.05
CA GLY A 42 2.56 5.53 14.22
C GLY A 42 3.78 5.39 13.30
N PRO A 43 4.21 6.51 12.68
CA PRO A 43 5.36 6.52 11.76
C PRO A 43 6.70 6.11 12.40
N SER A 44 6.77 6.07 13.73
CA SER A 44 7.99 5.72 14.44
C SER A 44 8.42 4.28 14.20
N ILE A 45 7.47 3.34 14.12
CA ILE A 45 7.77 1.93 13.83
C ILE A 45 8.32 1.74 12.42
N VAL A 46 7.82 2.51 11.46
CA VAL A 46 8.32 2.46 10.07
C VAL A 46 9.79 2.89 10.02
N ARG A 47 10.13 4.02 10.67
CA ARG A 47 11.51 4.51 10.73
C ARG A 47 12.44 3.53 11.42
N GLU A 48 11.99 2.91 12.51
CA GLU A 48 12.80 1.94 13.24
C GLU A 48 13.08 0.68 12.42
N ILE A 49 12.07 0.12 11.77
CA ILE A 49 12.23 -1.05 10.91
C ILE A 49 13.11 -0.71 9.69
N LYS A 50 12.94 0.49 9.12
CA LYS A 50 13.82 0.97 8.04
C LYS A 50 15.26 1.13 8.49
N ALA A 51 15.51 1.68 9.68
CA ALA A 51 16.85 1.83 10.26
C ALA A 51 17.55 0.48 10.53
N ARG A 52 16.80 -0.60 10.69
CA ARG A 52 17.31 -1.98 10.80
C ARG A 52 17.69 -2.60 9.44
N GLY A 53 17.47 -1.87 8.33
CA GLY A 53 17.83 -2.28 6.97
C GLY A 53 16.78 -3.07 6.20
N HIS A 54 15.55 -3.18 6.72
CA HIS A 54 14.48 -3.88 6.02
C HIS A 54 13.88 -3.03 4.89
N ARG A 55 13.48 -3.69 3.81
CA ARG A 55 12.56 -3.10 2.82
C ARG A 55 11.14 -3.16 3.39
N ILE A 56 10.33 -2.12 3.12
CA ILE A 56 9.00 -1.97 3.72
C ILE A 56 7.93 -1.76 2.66
N PHE A 57 6.91 -2.62 2.67
CA PHE A 57 5.62 -2.37 2.06
C PHE A 57 4.67 -1.80 3.12
N LEU A 58 4.33 -0.51 3.03
CA LEU A 58 3.38 0.14 3.94
C LEU A 58 1.96 0.02 3.35
N ASP A 59 1.17 -0.90 3.92
CA ASP A 59 -0.13 -1.35 3.40
C ASP A 59 -1.29 -0.66 4.12
N LEU A 60 -1.57 0.61 3.76
CA LEU A 60 -2.60 1.44 4.40
C LEU A 60 -3.87 1.63 3.55
N LYS A 61 -3.83 1.27 2.27
CA LYS A 61 -4.98 1.31 1.34
C LYS A 61 -5.70 2.67 1.33
N LEU A 62 -4.96 3.76 1.07
CA LEU A 62 -5.52 5.10 1.10
C LEU A 62 -6.69 5.26 0.13
N HIS A 63 -7.75 5.92 0.61
CA HIS A 63 -8.93 6.22 -0.19
C HIS A 63 -9.61 7.47 0.36
N ASP A 64 -9.48 8.58 -0.35
CA ASP A 64 -10.06 9.88 -0.02
C ASP A 64 -10.09 10.76 -1.29
N ILE A 65 -10.53 12.01 -1.18
CA ILE A 65 -10.46 12.96 -2.30
C ILE A 65 -8.99 13.17 -2.75
N PRO A 66 -8.74 13.47 -4.05
CA PRO A 66 -7.38 13.50 -4.61
C PRO A 66 -6.38 14.35 -3.81
N ASN A 67 -6.78 15.55 -3.36
CA ASN A 67 -5.88 16.43 -2.61
C ASN A 67 -5.48 15.87 -1.23
N THR A 68 -6.40 15.20 -0.54
CA THR A 68 -6.11 14.55 0.76
C THR A 68 -5.12 13.40 0.57
N VAL A 69 -5.36 12.55 -0.44
CA VAL A 69 -4.47 11.43 -0.75
C VAL A 69 -3.09 11.92 -1.20
N LYS A 70 -3.02 12.97 -2.03
CA LYS A 70 -1.75 13.60 -2.41
C LYS A 70 -0.93 14.02 -1.19
N LYS A 71 -1.54 14.75 -0.24
CA LYS A 71 -0.88 15.22 0.98
C LYS A 71 -0.45 14.06 1.88
N ALA A 72 -1.29 13.03 2.04
CA ALA A 72 -0.96 11.83 2.79
C ALA A 72 0.23 11.09 2.16
N MET A 73 0.23 10.89 0.84
CA MET A 73 1.34 10.25 0.12
C MET A 73 2.63 11.06 0.21
N HIS A 74 2.55 12.40 0.23
CA HIS A 74 3.72 13.25 0.49
C HIS A 74 4.32 12.97 1.87
N VAL A 75 3.50 12.81 2.91
CA VAL A 75 3.99 12.40 4.24
C VAL A 75 4.64 11.01 4.18
N LEU A 76 4.00 10.04 3.51
CA LEU A 76 4.56 8.69 3.35
C LEU A 76 5.90 8.69 2.60
N SER A 77 6.09 9.58 1.62
CA SER A 77 7.36 9.70 0.89
C SER A 77 8.54 10.04 1.81
N THR A 78 8.28 10.71 2.95
CA THR A 78 9.32 11.05 3.95
C THR A 78 9.71 9.88 4.87
N LEU A 79 8.96 8.78 4.83
CA LEU A 79 9.24 7.58 5.65
C LEU A 79 10.19 6.60 4.95
N ASP A 80 10.61 6.90 3.73
CA ASP A 80 11.51 6.07 2.92
C ASP A 80 11.02 4.62 2.73
N VAL A 81 9.70 4.43 2.62
CA VAL A 81 9.12 3.14 2.29
C VAL A 81 9.42 2.74 0.85
N ASP A 82 9.53 1.44 0.59
CA ASP A 82 9.86 0.90 -0.73
C ASP A 82 8.60 0.66 -1.57
N MET A 83 7.47 0.41 -0.91
CA MET A 83 6.17 0.17 -1.55
C MET A 83 5.03 0.70 -0.67
N THR A 84 3.96 1.19 -1.30
CA THR A 84 2.70 1.52 -0.63
C THR A 84 1.52 1.30 -1.58
N ASN A 85 0.31 1.47 -1.09
CA ASN A 85 -0.90 1.24 -1.88
C ASN A 85 -2.03 2.22 -1.59
N LEU A 86 -3.04 2.16 -2.44
CA LEU A 86 -4.30 2.89 -2.35
C LEU A 86 -5.41 2.05 -2.99
N HIS A 87 -6.67 2.45 -2.86
CA HIS A 87 -7.78 1.81 -3.54
C HIS A 87 -7.97 2.34 -4.98
N ALA A 88 -8.05 1.45 -5.97
CA ALA A 88 -8.35 1.82 -7.36
C ALA A 88 -9.74 2.47 -7.53
N ALA A 89 -10.67 2.15 -6.61
CA ALA A 89 -12.01 2.73 -6.59
C ALA A 89 -12.03 4.26 -6.41
N GLY A 90 -10.92 4.86 -5.97
CA GLY A 90 -10.78 6.32 -5.84
C GLY A 90 -10.66 7.09 -7.16
N THR A 91 -10.75 6.42 -8.30
CA THR A 91 -10.63 6.97 -9.65
C THR A 91 -9.20 7.30 -10.11
N ILE A 92 -9.04 7.54 -11.41
CA ILE A 92 -7.75 7.91 -12.02
C ILE A 92 -7.21 9.19 -11.38
N ALA A 93 -8.04 10.20 -11.18
CA ALA A 93 -7.62 11.49 -10.60
C ALA A 93 -7.01 11.34 -9.19
N MET A 94 -7.58 10.46 -8.34
CA MET A 94 -7.00 10.19 -7.02
C MET A 94 -5.67 9.47 -7.13
N MET A 95 -5.56 8.49 -8.03
CA MET A 95 -4.32 7.71 -8.24
C MET A 95 -3.18 8.58 -8.80
N GLU A 96 -3.47 9.48 -9.73
CA GLU A 96 -2.50 10.46 -10.27
C GLU A 96 -2.02 11.41 -9.19
N ALA A 97 -2.94 11.97 -8.40
CA ALA A 97 -2.62 12.84 -7.27
C ALA A 97 -1.77 12.13 -6.21
N ALA A 98 -2.08 10.85 -5.94
CA ALA A 98 -1.29 10.02 -5.05
C ALA A 98 0.15 9.84 -5.52
N LYS A 99 0.33 9.51 -6.81
CA LYS A 99 1.65 9.36 -7.42
C LYS A 99 2.45 10.66 -7.37
N GLU A 100 1.81 11.79 -7.70
CA GLU A 100 2.43 13.11 -7.57
C GLU A 100 2.92 13.37 -6.14
N GLY A 101 2.06 13.11 -5.13
CA GLY A 101 2.42 13.29 -3.73
C GLY A 101 3.54 12.36 -3.24
N LEU A 102 3.59 11.12 -3.74
CA LEU A 102 4.59 10.13 -3.36
C LEU A 102 5.96 10.37 -4.01
N THR A 103 6.00 11.09 -5.14
CA THR A 103 7.25 11.41 -5.85
C THR A 103 8.05 12.43 -5.04
N ARG A 104 9.30 12.07 -4.74
CA ARG A 104 10.24 12.92 -4.00
C ARG A 104 10.83 14.03 -4.89
N PRO A 105 11.44 15.08 -4.32
CA PRO A 105 12.04 16.18 -5.09
C PRO A 105 13.14 15.73 -6.07
N ASP A 106 13.82 14.64 -5.80
CA ASP A 106 14.83 14.02 -6.67
C ASP A 106 14.24 13.19 -7.81
N GLY A 107 12.91 13.10 -7.90
CA GLY A 107 12.19 12.30 -8.89
C GLY A 107 12.02 10.82 -8.50
N SER A 108 12.59 10.37 -7.40
CA SER A 108 12.39 9.00 -6.92
C SER A 108 10.97 8.81 -6.37
N CYS A 109 10.43 7.60 -6.51
CA CYS A 109 9.10 7.27 -6.05
C CYS A 109 9.07 5.82 -5.55
N ALA A 110 8.46 5.60 -4.40
CA ALA A 110 8.19 4.24 -3.94
C ALA A 110 7.24 3.52 -4.93
N THR A 111 7.29 2.20 -4.96
CA THR A 111 6.34 1.40 -5.75
C THR A 111 4.92 1.67 -5.25
N LEU A 112 4.06 2.22 -6.12
CA LEU A 112 2.66 2.50 -5.80
C LEU A 112 1.75 1.47 -6.47
N LEU A 113 0.97 0.74 -5.66
CA LEU A 113 0.03 -0.28 -6.12
C LEU A 113 -1.43 0.18 -5.91
N ALA A 114 -2.31 -0.24 -6.81
CA ALA A 114 -3.74 -0.04 -6.65
C ALA A 114 -4.42 -1.35 -6.22
N VAL A 115 -5.10 -1.32 -5.08
CA VAL A 115 -5.96 -2.42 -4.63
C VAL A 115 -7.23 -2.40 -5.48
N THR A 116 -7.52 -3.52 -6.14
CA THR A 116 -8.70 -3.67 -6.99
C THR A 116 -9.94 -3.94 -6.14
N GLN A 117 -10.46 -5.15 -6.14
CA GLN A 117 -11.50 -5.55 -5.19
C GLN A 117 -10.90 -6.43 -4.09
N LEU A 118 -11.35 -6.23 -2.85
CA LEU A 118 -10.90 -7.04 -1.73
C LEU A 118 -11.45 -8.46 -1.86
N THR A 119 -10.64 -9.45 -1.50
CA THR A 119 -11.01 -10.89 -1.58
C THR A 119 -12.21 -11.26 -0.70
N SER A 120 -12.54 -10.44 0.30
CA SER A 120 -13.72 -10.58 1.15
C SER A 120 -15.01 -10.08 0.49
N THR A 121 -14.94 -9.37 -0.64
CA THR A 121 -16.10 -8.84 -1.35
C THR A 121 -16.56 -9.85 -2.40
N SER A 122 -17.75 -10.43 -2.22
CA SER A 122 -18.37 -11.27 -3.25
C SER A 122 -18.93 -10.42 -4.40
N GLU A 123 -19.10 -11.03 -5.58
CA GLU A 123 -19.73 -10.35 -6.72
C GLU A 123 -21.13 -9.84 -6.39
N GLU A 124 -21.91 -10.64 -5.65
CA GLU A 124 -23.25 -10.24 -5.21
C GLU A 124 -23.20 -8.97 -4.35
N ARG A 125 -22.31 -8.92 -3.34
CA ARG A 125 -22.14 -7.73 -2.49
C ARG A 125 -21.64 -6.52 -3.28
N MET A 126 -20.71 -6.72 -4.20
CA MET A 126 -20.23 -5.66 -5.07
C MET A 126 -21.37 -5.05 -5.87
N GLN A 127 -22.28 -5.88 -6.42
CA GLN A 127 -23.41 -5.41 -7.21
C GLN A 127 -24.49 -4.75 -6.33
N GLN A 128 -24.82 -5.34 -5.19
CA GLN A 128 -25.92 -4.86 -4.33
C GLN A 128 -25.55 -3.71 -3.41
N GLU A 129 -24.35 -3.77 -2.79
CA GLU A 129 -23.95 -2.80 -1.76
C GLU A 129 -23.09 -1.65 -2.35
N LEU A 130 -22.28 -1.91 -3.40
CA LEU A 130 -21.48 -0.90 -4.07
C LEU A 130 -22.10 -0.39 -5.38
N LEU A 131 -23.23 -0.99 -5.80
CA LEU A 131 -23.97 -0.67 -7.04
C LEU A 131 -23.12 -0.77 -8.32
N ILE A 132 -22.13 -1.65 -8.33
CA ILE A 132 -21.28 -1.92 -9.49
C ILE A 132 -21.91 -3.07 -10.30
N ASN A 133 -22.70 -2.73 -11.33
CA ASN A 133 -23.45 -3.66 -12.16
C ASN A 133 -22.61 -4.41 -13.21
N ALA A 134 -21.39 -4.79 -12.85
CA ALA A 134 -20.48 -5.55 -13.71
C ALA A 134 -20.10 -6.86 -13.04
N SER A 135 -19.49 -7.79 -13.79
CA SER A 135 -18.91 -8.97 -13.18
C SER A 135 -17.67 -8.61 -12.34
N MET A 136 -17.34 -9.41 -11.35
CA MET A 136 -16.12 -9.22 -10.56
C MET A 136 -14.85 -9.19 -11.45
N PRO A 137 -14.65 -10.12 -12.41
CA PRO A 137 -13.50 -10.08 -13.31
C PRO A 137 -13.43 -8.81 -14.16
N ASP A 138 -14.56 -8.29 -14.64
CA ASP A 138 -14.57 -7.08 -15.47
C ASP A 138 -14.29 -5.83 -14.64
N THR A 139 -14.79 -5.77 -13.42
CA THR A 139 -14.49 -4.71 -12.45
C THR A 139 -12.99 -4.67 -12.14
N VAL A 140 -12.40 -5.82 -11.81
CA VAL A 140 -10.95 -5.93 -11.52
C VAL A 140 -10.12 -5.51 -12.74
N LYS A 141 -10.48 -5.97 -13.95
CA LYS A 141 -9.80 -5.56 -15.18
C LYS A 141 -9.92 -4.05 -15.43
N GLN A 142 -11.09 -3.46 -15.16
CA GLN A 142 -11.28 -2.01 -15.33
C GLN A 142 -10.42 -1.23 -14.33
N TYR A 143 -10.36 -1.64 -13.07
CA TYR A 143 -9.49 -1.03 -12.08
C TYR A 143 -8.00 -1.15 -12.44
N ALA A 144 -7.59 -2.29 -12.98
CA ALA A 144 -6.22 -2.47 -13.47
C ALA A 144 -5.89 -1.55 -14.66
N ARG A 145 -6.84 -1.35 -15.59
CA ARG A 145 -6.67 -0.39 -16.69
C ARG A 145 -6.55 1.05 -16.17
N ASN A 146 -7.38 1.42 -15.20
CA ASN A 146 -7.34 2.74 -14.57
C ASN A 146 -6.00 2.97 -13.85
N ALA A 147 -5.51 1.99 -13.09
CA ALA A 147 -4.21 2.05 -12.44
C ALA A 147 -3.07 2.23 -13.44
N LYS A 148 -3.10 1.49 -14.55
CA LYS A 148 -2.15 1.64 -15.65
C LYS A 148 -2.23 3.04 -16.29
N ALA A 149 -3.44 3.56 -16.54
CA ALA A 149 -3.64 4.90 -17.10
C ALA A 149 -3.10 6.00 -16.17
N ALA A 150 -3.27 5.85 -14.84
CA ALA A 150 -2.70 6.74 -13.84
C ALA A 150 -1.18 6.55 -13.64
N GLY A 151 -0.56 5.62 -14.35
CA GLY A 151 0.89 5.36 -14.30
C GLY A 151 1.37 4.69 -13.02
N LEU A 152 0.53 3.92 -12.33
CA LEU A 152 0.92 3.12 -11.18
C LEU A 152 1.75 1.90 -11.61
N ALA A 153 2.53 1.36 -10.66
CA ALA A 153 3.45 0.26 -10.93
C ALA A 153 2.74 -1.10 -11.07
N GLY A 154 1.55 -1.26 -10.47
CA GLY A 154 0.81 -2.50 -10.50
C GLY A 154 -0.48 -2.47 -9.71
N VAL A 155 -1.06 -3.65 -9.52
CA VAL A 155 -2.32 -3.85 -8.78
C VAL A 155 -2.20 -4.99 -7.77
N VAL A 156 -3.08 -4.96 -6.77
CA VAL A 156 -3.35 -6.04 -5.84
C VAL A 156 -4.73 -6.60 -6.12
#